data_a9d9bdbbb0daacdaa0fa579b626174ec
#
_entry.id   a9d9bdbbb0daacdaa0fa579b626174ec
#
_cell.length_a   1.000
_cell.length_b   1.000
_cell.length_c   1.000
_cell.angle_alpha   90.00
_cell.angle_beta   90.00
_cell.angle_gamma   90.00
#
_symmetry.space_group_name_H-M   'P 1'
#
loop_
_entity.id
_entity.type
_entity.pdbx_description
1 polymer ?
#
loop_
_entity_poly.entity_id
_entity_poly.type
_entity_poly.pdbx_seq_one_letter_code
_entity_poly.pdbx_strand_id
1 'polypeptide(L)'
;MVTLKNKRISGRLGEAMKQIYICEDTITGIYSALHDAWKECRDTQAGVELRGRTQRQLFCEYRIVEESEEKALRLERMIKHHLGYNAYWEIYHALLSTDDRKGTVVFEVLQEARKIRQSEKIMEHLGCPAVADVFSMSRSVSNEAHRYEEFIRFRELENGILFSEITPKAQILTCVADHFE
;
A
#
# COMPACT_ATOMS: atom_id res chain seq x y z
N MET A 1 -11.19 51.30 -13.50
CA MET A 1 -11.22 49.83 -13.84
C MET A 1 -9.77 49.42 -14.06
N VAL A 2 -9.10 48.94 -13.03
CA VAL A 2 -7.68 48.59 -13.04
C VAL A 2 -7.55 47.08 -12.96
N THR A 3 -7.16 46.47 -14.05
CA THR A 3 -6.96 45.02 -14.17
C THR A 3 -5.58 44.67 -13.58
N LEU A 4 -5.57 44.09 -12.37
CA LEU A 4 -4.36 43.56 -11.77
C LEU A 4 -3.98 42.24 -12.46
N LYS A 5 -3.00 42.31 -13.35
CA LYS A 5 -2.31 41.13 -13.88
C LYS A 5 -1.48 40.50 -12.75
N ASN A 6 -1.88 39.31 -12.31
CA ASN A 6 -1.15 38.47 -11.38
C ASN A 6 0.14 38.00 -12.05
N LYS A 7 1.24 38.71 -11.77
CA LYS A 7 2.58 38.34 -12.20
C LYS A 7 3.05 37.17 -11.33
N ARG A 8 3.10 35.96 -11.87
CA ARG A 8 3.73 34.81 -11.24
C ARG A 8 5.17 35.19 -10.91
N ILE A 9 5.48 35.28 -9.62
CA ILE A 9 6.84 35.43 -9.13
C ILE A 9 7.49 34.05 -9.25
N SER A 10 8.25 33.87 -10.35
CA SER A 10 9.14 32.73 -10.53
C SER A 10 10.41 33.03 -9.72
N GLY A 11 10.40 32.69 -8.43
CA GLY A 11 11.58 32.71 -7.56
C GLY A 11 12.18 31.32 -7.50
N ARG A 12 13.42 31.18 -7.90
CA ARG A 12 14.27 30.00 -7.70
C ARG A 12 14.35 29.70 -6.22
N LEU A 13 13.90 28.50 -5.86
CA LEU A 13 14.13 27.62 -4.71
C LEU A 13 12.89 26.72 -4.56
N GLY A 14 12.62 25.95 -5.61
CA GLY A 14 11.51 25.01 -5.58
C GLY A 14 12.02 23.62 -5.27
N GLU A 15 12.32 23.30 -4.02
CA GLU A 15 12.09 21.94 -3.56
C GLU A 15 10.59 21.70 -3.72
N ALA A 16 10.24 20.80 -4.65
CA ALA A 16 8.85 20.43 -4.84
C ALA A 16 8.33 19.87 -3.50
N MET A 17 7.26 20.47 -2.95
CA MET A 17 6.69 20.01 -1.69
C MET A 17 6.30 18.54 -1.81
N LYS A 18 6.59 17.76 -0.77
CA LYS A 18 6.25 16.35 -0.71
C LYS A 18 4.72 16.21 -0.76
N GLN A 19 4.23 15.37 -1.67
CA GLN A 19 2.80 15.07 -1.79
C GLN A 19 2.42 13.89 -0.91
N ILE A 20 1.42 14.06 -0.03
CA ILE A 20 0.93 12.99 0.84
C ILE A 20 -0.50 12.66 0.44
N TYR A 21 -0.71 11.43 -0.01
CA TYR A 21 -2.01 10.88 -0.37
C TYR A 21 -2.60 10.15 0.82
N ILE A 22 -3.73 10.64 1.34
CA ILE A 22 -4.42 10.05 2.50
C ILE A 22 -5.56 9.18 2.00
N CYS A 23 -5.61 7.92 2.45
CA CYS A 23 -6.62 6.95 2.08
C CYS A 23 -7.15 6.15 3.27
N GLU A 24 -8.25 5.43 3.08
CA GLU A 24 -8.73 4.44 4.04
C GLU A 24 -7.77 3.25 4.15
N ASP A 25 -7.75 2.60 5.33
CA ASP A 25 -6.94 1.40 5.60
C ASP A 25 -7.61 0.14 5.01
N THR A 26 -7.82 0.16 3.70
CA THR A 26 -8.34 -0.96 2.90
C THR A 26 -7.41 -1.18 1.71
N ILE A 27 -7.41 -2.38 1.14
CA ILE A 27 -6.63 -2.67 -0.08
C ILE A 27 -7.05 -1.74 -1.21
N THR A 28 -8.35 -1.55 -1.41
CA THR A 28 -8.90 -0.67 -2.47
C THR A 28 -8.49 0.78 -2.25
N GLY A 29 -8.57 1.27 -1.00
CA GLY A 29 -8.18 2.63 -0.64
C GLY A 29 -6.70 2.88 -0.88
N ILE A 30 -5.83 1.99 -0.37
CA ILE A 30 -4.38 2.12 -0.53
C ILE A 30 -3.99 2.00 -2.02
N TYR A 31 -4.57 1.05 -2.77
CA TYR A 31 -4.31 0.94 -4.21
C TYR A 31 -4.78 2.16 -4.99
N SER A 32 -5.91 2.77 -4.60
CA SER A 32 -6.38 4.01 -5.23
C SER A 32 -5.39 5.16 -5.02
N ALA A 33 -4.88 5.31 -3.79
CA ALA A 33 -3.90 6.33 -3.45
C ALA A 33 -2.55 6.09 -4.14
N LEU A 34 -2.08 4.84 -4.16
CA LEU A 34 -0.87 4.44 -4.89
C LEU A 34 -1.00 4.70 -6.39
N HIS A 35 -2.18 4.45 -6.98
CA HIS A 35 -2.43 4.76 -8.39
C HIS A 35 -2.29 6.25 -8.69
N ASP A 36 -2.89 7.10 -7.86
CA ASP A 36 -2.82 8.56 -8.07
C ASP A 36 -1.39 9.06 -7.85
N ALA A 37 -0.72 8.62 -6.77
CA ALA A 37 0.68 8.93 -6.51
C ALA A 37 1.60 8.48 -7.66
N TRP A 38 1.40 7.27 -8.17
CA TRP A 38 2.15 6.71 -9.30
C TRP A 38 2.00 7.53 -10.59
N LYS A 39 0.81 8.04 -10.85
CA LYS A 39 0.50 8.82 -12.05
C LYS A 39 1.05 10.24 -11.96
N GLU A 40 0.97 10.86 -10.79
CA GLU A 40 1.25 12.28 -10.59
C GLU A 40 2.69 12.56 -10.14
N CYS A 41 3.27 11.68 -9.32
CA CYS A 41 4.59 11.87 -8.69
C CYS A 41 5.66 10.95 -9.30
N ARG A 42 6.06 11.22 -10.55
CA ARG A 42 7.09 10.39 -11.20
C ARG A 42 8.48 10.58 -10.60
N ASP A 43 8.85 11.84 -10.33
CA ASP A 43 10.20 12.23 -9.91
C ASP A 43 10.19 13.04 -8.60
N THR A 44 9.03 13.20 -7.97
CA THR A 44 8.86 13.94 -6.72
C THR A 44 8.67 12.98 -5.54
N GLN A 45 9.08 13.40 -4.36
CA GLN A 45 8.80 12.65 -3.14
C GLN A 45 7.30 12.66 -2.88
N ALA A 46 6.74 11.48 -2.71
CA ALA A 46 5.36 11.30 -2.29
C ALA A 46 5.28 10.28 -1.16
N GLY A 47 4.18 10.31 -0.42
CA GLY A 47 3.84 9.32 0.59
C GLY A 47 2.37 8.93 0.48
N VAL A 48 2.05 7.74 0.91
CA VAL A 48 0.68 7.25 1.06
C VAL A 48 0.46 6.93 2.51
N GLU A 49 -0.45 7.67 3.15
CA GLU A 49 -0.71 7.57 4.58
C GLU A 49 -2.17 7.20 4.85
N LEU A 50 -2.38 6.53 5.98
CA LEU A 50 -3.71 6.04 6.37
C LEU A 50 -4.49 7.13 7.09
N ARG A 51 -5.78 7.23 6.79
CA ARG A 51 -6.69 8.17 7.45
C ARG A 51 -6.74 7.90 8.96
N GLY A 52 -6.63 8.97 9.75
CA GLY A 52 -6.62 8.90 11.21
C GLY A 52 -5.25 8.53 11.83
N ARG A 53 -4.26 8.14 11.02
CA ARG A 53 -2.89 7.82 11.48
C ARG A 53 -1.84 8.81 10.93
N THR A 54 -2.28 9.77 10.11
CA THR A 54 -1.43 10.79 9.50
C THR A 54 -0.90 11.77 10.55
N GLN A 55 0.41 11.92 10.61
CA GLN A 55 1.06 12.99 11.36
C GLN A 55 1.43 14.13 10.41
N ARG A 56 0.85 15.33 10.63
CA ARG A 56 1.13 16.48 9.78
C ARG A 56 2.61 16.87 9.83
N GLN A 57 3.24 16.87 8.68
CA GLN A 57 4.62 17.28 8.47
C GLN A 57 4.66 18.67 7.84
N LEU A 58 5.73 19.44 8.11
CA LEU A 58 5.97 20.72 7.45
C LEU A 58 6.37 20.49 5.99
N PHE A 59 6.03 21.44 5.13
CA PHE A 59 6.38 21.42 3.70
C PHE A 59 5.80 20.23 2.93
N CYS A 60 4.63 19.73 3.35
CA CYS A 60 3.87 18.71 2.65
C CYS A 60 2.52 19.25 2.20
N GLU A 61 2.07 18.80 1.04
CA GLU A 61 0.70 18.95 0.57
C GLU A 61 -0.07 17.66 0.79
N TYR A 62 -1.26 17.78 1.34
CA TYR A 62 -2.10 16.62 1.68
C TYR A 62 -3.30 16.54 0.76
N ARG A 63 -3.52 15.36 0.19
CA ARG A 63 -4.66 15.08 -0.67
C ARG A 63 -5.40 13.84 -0.18
N ILE A 64 -6.69 13.98 0.07
CA ILE A 64 -7.56 12.84 0.39
C ILE A 64 -7.93 12.14 -0.92
N VAL A 65 -7.77 10.83 -0.94
CA VAL A 65 -8.11 9.97 -2.06
C VAL A 65 -9.27 9.09 -1.69
N GLU A 66 -10.35 9.21 -2.45
CA GLU A 66 -11.51 8.34 -2.31
C GLU A 66 -11.23 6.96 -2.95
N GLU A 67 -11.80 5.92 -2.35
CA GLU A 67 -11.71 4.56 -2.86
C GLU A 67 -12.30 4.44 -4.28
N SER A 68 -11.61 3.73 -5.14
CA SER A 68 -12.03 3.47 -6.51
C SER A 68 -11.56 2.09 -6.97
N GLU A 69 -12.48 1.18 -7.15
CA GLU A 69 -12.19 -0.16 -7.68
C GLU A 69 -11.48 -0.09 -9.04
N GLU A 70 -11.87 0.86 -9.88
CA GLU A 70 -11.24 1.03 -11.19
C GLU A 70 -9.75 1.36 -11.06
N LYS A 71 -9.39 2.30 -10.17
CA LYS A 71 -7.99 2.68 -9.92
C LYS A 71 -7.22 1.51 -9.30
N ALA A 72 -7.83 0.84 -8.33
CA ALA A 72 -7.23 -0.30 -7.65
C ALA A 72 -6.92 -1.44 -8.64
N LEU A 73 -7.88 -1.82 -9.48
CA LEU A 73 -7.68 -2.84 -10.52
C LEU A 73 -6.64 -2.44 -11.57
N ARG A 74 -6.56 -1.16 -11.93
CA ARG A 74 -5.53 -0.67 -12.86
C ARG A 74 -4.12 -0.81 -12.26
N LEU A 75 -3.96 -0.42 -10.99
CA LEU A 75 -2.68 -0.56 -10.30
C LEU A 75 -2.31 -2.03 -10.13
N GLU A 76 -3.24 -2.87 -9.69
CA GLU A 76 -3.03 -4.31 -9.53
C GLU A 76 -2.53 -4.96 -10.82
N ARG A 77 -3.20 -4.68 -11.95
CA ARG A 77 -2.78 -5.18 -13.27
C ARG A 77 -1.39 -4.68 -13.64
N MET A 78 -1.09 -3.43 -13.34
CA MET A 78 0.22 -2.84 -13.57
C MET A 78 1.30 -3.57 -12.77
N ILE A 79 1.07 -3.82 -11.48
CA ILE A 79 2.01 -4.55 -10.62
C ILE A 79 2.22 -5.97 -11.16
N LYS A 80 1.15 -6.72 -11.41
CA LYS A 80 1.22 -8.10 -11.94
C LYS A 80 1.95 -8.19 -13.28
N HIS A 81 1.71 -7.21 -14.17
CA HIS A 81 2.30 -7.20 -15.51
C HIS A 81 3.78 -6.80 -15.52
N HIS A 82 4.18 -5.81 -14.71
CA HIS A 82 5.53 -5.24 -14.75
C HIS A 82 6.46 -5.77 -13.67
N LEU A 83 5.93 -6.12 -12.48
CA LEU A 83 6.72 -6.62 -11.37
C LEU A 83 6.58 -8.14 -11.17
N GLY A 84 5.57 -8.74 -11.80
CA GLY A 84 5.29 -10.17 -11.69
C GLY A 84 4.46 -10.55 -10.46
N TYR A 85 4.00 -11.81 -10.45
CA TYR A 85 3.12 -12.32 -9.40
C TYR A 85 3.81 -12.42 -8.03
N ASN A 86 5.10 -12.73 -7.99
CA ASN A 86 5.84 -12.79 -6.74
C ASN A 86 5.84 -11.43 -6.02
N ALA A 87 6.18 -10.36 -6.74
CA ALA A 87 6.14 -9.00 -6.19
C ALA A 87 4.72 -8.60 -5.79
N TYR A 88 3.72 -8.96 -6.60
CA TYR A 88 2.32 -8.70 -6.28
C TYR A 88 1.92 -9.33 -4.94
N TRP A 89 2.24 -10.60 -4.70
CA TRP A 89 1.90 -11.30 -3.46
C TRP A 89 2.61 -10.70 -2.24
N GLU A 90 3.89 -10.39 -2.35
CA GLU A 90 4.63 -9.75 -1.26
C GLU A 90 4.05 -8.37 -0.91
N ILE A 91 3.72 -7.57 -1.94
CA ILE A 91 3.08 -6.26 -1.76
C ILE A 91 1.69 -6.42 -1.13
N TYR A 92 0.88 -7.34 -1.64
CA TYR A 92 -0.47 -7.59 -1.12
C TYR A 92 -0.43 -7.96 0.36
N HIS A 93 0.39 -8.94 0.75
CA HIS A 93 0.55 -9.32 2.15
C HIS A 93 1.10 -8.16 3.01
N ALA A 94 2.06 -7.40 2.52
CA ALA A 94 2.56 -6.24 3.25
C ALA A 94 1.46 -5.22 3.54
N LEU A 95 0.52 -5.03 2.61
CA LEU A 95 -0.62 -4.12 2.79
C LEU A 95 -1.66 -4.63 3.80
N LEU A 96 -1.71 -5.92 4.08
CA LEU A 96 -2.55 -6.50 5.14
C LEU A 96 -1.97 -6.28 6.55
N SER A 97 -0.70 -5.85 6.65
CA SER A 97 -0.01 -5.64 7.92
C SER A 97 -0.59 -4.46 8.73
N THR A 98 -0.19 -4.38 9.99
CA THR A 98 -0.54 -3.27 10.90
C THR A 98 0.42 -2.08 10.81
N ASP A 99 1.45 -2.13 9.97
CA ASP A 99 2.42 -1.04 9.85
C ASP A 99 1.79 0.16 9.13
N ASP A 100 1.78 1.30 9.80
CA ASP A 100 1.17 2.54 9.27
C ASP A 100 1.90 3.08 8.04
N ARG A 101 3.16 2.69 7.83
CA ARG A 101 3.99 3.10 6.69
C ARG A 101 3.74 2.26 5.43
N LYS A 102 2.95 1.20 5.50
CA LYS A 102 2.78 0.21 4.41
C LYS A 102 2.49 0.83 3.05
N GLY A 103 1.63 1.84 2.98
CA GLY A 103 1.32 2.55 1.74
C GLY A 103 2.54 3.28 1.16
N THR A 104 3.26 4.05 1.99
CA THR A 104 4.47 4.78 1.58
C THR A 104 5.59 3.82 1.17
N VAL A 105 5.83 2.77 1.94
CA VAL A 105 6.86 1.76 1.66
C VAL A 105 6.59 1.06 0.33
N VAL A 106 5.33 0.68 0.05
CA VAL A 106 4.97 0.09 -1.26
C VAL A 106 5.18 1.10 -2.38
N PHE A 107 4.84 2.38 -2.18
CA PHE A 107 5.11 3.41 -3.20
C PHE A 107 6.61 3.53 -3.51
N GLU A 108 7.47 3.49 -2.49
CA GLU A 108 8.92 3.52 -2.65
C GLU A 108 9.45 2.30 -3.44
N VAL A 109 8.89 1.10 -3.19
CA VAL A 109 9.20 -0.10 -4.00
C VAL A 109 8.81 0.10 -5.46
N LEU A 110 7.63 0.67 -5.73
CA LEU A 110 7.20 0.97 -7.10
C LEU A 110 8.14 1.99 -7.77
N GLN A 111 8.57 3.03 -7.04
CA GLN A 111 9.53 4.00 -7.56
C GLN A 111 10.90 3.37 -7.85
N GLU A 112 11.38 2.49 -6.98
CA GLU A 112 12.64 1.77 -7.19
C GLU A 112 12.57 0.85 -8.42
N ALA A 113 11.44 0.14 -8.59
CA ALA A 113 11.21 -0.72 -9.76
C ALA A 113 11.31 0.03 -11.10
N ARG A 114 10.99 1.33 -11.13
CA ARG A 114 11.16 2.16 -12.34
C ARG A 114 12.62 2.39 -12.72
N LYS A 115 13.55 2.35 -11.75
CA LYS A 115 14.96 2.66 -11.96
C LYS A 115 15.74 1.46 -12.47
N ILE A 116 15.23 0.25 -12.25
CA ILE A 116 15.90 -0.98 -12.63
C ILE A 116 15.42 -1.49 -13.99
N ARG A 117 16.36 -2.07 -14.77
CA ARG A 117 16.06 -2.58 -16.12
C ARG A 117 15.12 -3.79 -16.13
N GLN A 118 15.19 -4.62 -15.09
CA GLN A 118 14.37 -5.83 -14.91
C GLN A 118 13.48 -5.64 -13.68
N SER A 119 12.38 -4.89 -13.83
CA SER A 119 11.47 -4.54 -12.75
C SER A 119 10.84 -5.76 -12.06
N GLU A 120 10.69 -6.88 -12.77
CA GLU A 120 10.24 -8.19 -12.24
C GLU A 120 11.16 -8.76 -11.15
N LYS A 121 12.43 -8.31 -11.12
CA LYS A 121 13.39 -8.70 -10.09
C LYS A 121 13.49 -7.71 -8.93
N ILE A 122 12.56 -6.78 -8.82
CA ILE A 122 12.60 -5.77 -7.74
C ILE A 122 12.70 -6.42 -6.36
N MET A 123 12.02 -7.55 -6.14
CA MET A 123 12.03 -8.22 -4.84
C MET A 123 13.37 -8.93 -4.53
N GLU A 124 14.28 -9.06 -5.49
CA GLU A 124 15.65 -9.55 -5.26
C GLU A 124 16.59 -8.43 -4.74
N HIS A 125 16.16 -7.17 -4.84
CA HIS A 125 16.94 -6.00 -4.44
C HIS A 125 16.86 -5.73 -2.92
N LEU A 126 17.25 -6.70 -2.10
CA LEU A 126 17.21 -6.62 -0.63
C LEU A 126 18.08 -5.49 -0.04
N GLY A 127 18.97 -4.92 -0.80
CA GLY A 127 19.72 -3.71 -0.42
C GLY A 127 18.87 -2.44 -0.42
N CYS A 128 17.68 -2.45 -1.02
CA CYS A 128 16.71 -1.36 -0.95
C CYS A 128 15.91 -1.48 0.36
N PRO A 129 15.95 -0.47 1.26
CA PRO A 129 15.22 -0.52 2.54
C PRO A 129 13.73 -0.78 2.37
N ALA A 130 13.08 -0.16 1.37
CA ALA A 130 11.66 -0.34 1.11
C ALA A 130 11.31 -1.80 0.73
N VAL A 131 12.17 -2.47 -0.04
CA VAL A 131 12.00 -3.89 -0.39
C VAL A 131 12.13 -4.75 0.87
N ALA A 132 13.13 -4.48 1.71
CA ALA A 132 13.32 -5.20 2.97
C ALA A 132 12.13 -5.00 3.93
N ASP A 133 11.58 -3.78 4.01
CA ASP A 133 10.40 -3.46 4.81
C ASP A 133 9.17 -4.22 4.28
N VAL A 134 8.92 -4.27 2.95
CA VAL A 134 7.83 -5.06 2.36
C VAL A 134 7.96 -6.53 2.75
N PHE A 135 9.14 -7.14 2.62
CA PHE A 135 9.35 -8.53 3.06
C PHE A 135 9.09 -8.73 4.54
N SER A 136 9.53 -7.81 5.39
CA SER A 136 9.29 -7.89 6.84
C SER A 136 7.79 -7.86 7.17
N MET A 137 7.05 -6.94 6.54
CA MET A 137 5.59 -6.82 6.69
C MET A 137 4.87 -8.06 6.18
N SER A 138 5.17 -8.50 4.95
CA SER A 138 4.60 -9.70 4.32
C SER A 138 4.82 -10.94 5.18
N ARG A 139 6.06 -11.16 5.64
CA ARG A 139 6.41 -12.29 6.49
C ARG A 139 5.67 -12.26 7.83
N SER A 140 5.48 -11.08 8.41
CA SER A 140 4.72 -10.95 9.66
C SER A 140 3.27 -11.40 9.49
N VAL A 141 2.63 -10.97 8.39
CA VAL A 141 1.25 -11.35 8.03
C VAL A 141 1.15 -12.86 7.76
N SER A 142 2.05 -13.40 6.94
CA SER A 142 2.06 -14.83 6.62
C SER A 142 2.28 -15.70 7.85
N ASN A 143 3.18 -15.31 8.76
CA ASN A 143 3.41 -16.03 10.00
C ASN A 143 2.20 -15.96 10.95
N GLU A 144 1.45 -14.85 10.94
CA GLU A 144 0.22 -14.73 11.71
C GLU A 144 -0.89 -15.61 11.11
N ALA A 145 -1.11 -15.57 9.79
CA ALA A 145 -2.08 -16.40 9.09
C ALA A 145 -1.81 -17.89 9.36
N HIS A 146 -0.57 -18.33 9.18
CA HIS A 146 -0.19 -19.73 9.39
C HIS A 146 -0.45 -20.21 10.83
N ARG A 147 -0.23 -19.37 11.84
CA ARG A 147 -0.60 -19.72 13.22
C ARG A 147 -2.11 -19.91 13.39
N TYR A 148 -2.92 -19.12 12.73
CA TYR A 148 -4.38 -19.31 12.78
C TYR A 148 -4.79 -20.57 12.04
N GLU A 149 -4.22 -20.90 10.90
CA GLU A 149 -4.46 -22.17 10.18
C GLU A 149 -4.17 -23.39 11.07
N GLU A 150 -3.09 -23.35 11.84
CA GLU A 150 -2.71 -24.45 12.74
C GLU A 150 -3.59 -24.56 13.99
N PHE A 151 -4.07 -23.45 14.56
CA PHE A 151 -4.65 -23.41 15.91
C PHE A 151 -6.12 -23.00 15.96
N ILE A 152 -6.77 -22.63 14.86
CA ILE A 152 -8.21 -22.36 14.82
C ILE A 152 -8.99 -23.59 15.30
N ARG A 153 -9.97 -23.37 16.19
CA ARG A 153 -10.90 -24.38 16.68
C ARG A 153 -12.29 -23.98 16.26
N PHE A 154 -12.95 -24.87 15.52
CA PHE A 154 -14.34 -24.72 15.16
C PHE A 154 -15.25 -25.44 16.16
N ARG A 155 -16.41 -24.85 16.43
CA ARG A 155 -17.53 -25.50 17.08
C ARG A 155 -18.68 -25.60 16.10
N GLU A 156 -19.37 -26.74 16.09
CA GLU A 156 -20.56 -26.93 15.30
C GLU A 156 -21.77 -26.32 16.04
N LEU A 157 -22.54 -25.52 15.30
CA LEU A 157 -23.80 -24.96 15.77
C LEU A 157 -24.95 -25.96 15.46
N GLU A 158 -26.14 -25.77 16.09
CA GLU A 158 -27.31 -26.66 15.96
C GLU A 158 -27.78 -26.87 14.50
N ASN A 159 -27.45 -25.93 13.61
CA ASN A 159 -27.77 -26.00 12.18
C ASN A 159 -26.65 -26.61 11.32
N GLY A 160 -25.62 -27.20 11.92
CA GLY A 160 -24.51 -27.84 11.24
C GLY A 160 -23.43 -26.84 10.71
N ILE A 161 -23.54 -25.54 11.02
CA ILE A 161 -22.55 -24.55 10.64
C ILE A 161 -21.35 -24.62 11.60
N LEU A 162 -20.15 -24.66 11.04
CA LEU A 162 -18.91 -24.55 11.80
C LEU A 162 -18.61 -23.08 12.09
N PHE A 163 -18.41 -22.75 13.35
CA PHE A 163 -18.15 -21.39 13.82
C PHE A 163 -16.84 -21.30 14.59
N SER A 164 -16.06 -20.28 14.32
CA SER A 164 -14.88 -19.89 15.11
C SER A 164 -14.80 -18.38 15.27
N GLU A 165 -14.30 -17.94 16.40
CA GLU A 165 -14.03 -16.53 16.68
C GLU A 165 -12.52 -16.32 16.77
N ILE A 166 -12.00 -15.39 15.98
CA ILE A 166 -10.58 -15.06 15.95
C ILE A 166 -10.37 -13.56 16.11
N THR A 167 -9.22 -13.17 16.68
CA THR A 167 -8.86 -11.76 16.90
C THR A 167 -7.44 -11.50 16.39
N PRO A 168 -7.24 -11.52 15.06
CA PRO A 168 -5.93 -11.26 14.49
C PRO A 168 -5.53 -9.78 14.61
N LYS A 169 -4.22 -9.51 14.57
CA LYS A 169 -3.69 -8.14 14.51
C LYS A 169 -3.72 -7.61 13.09
N ALA A 170 -3.26 -8.40 12.13
CA ALA A 170 -3.27 -8.09 10.70
C ALA A 170 -4.59 -8.50 10.04
N GLN A 171 -4.85 -8.00 8.83
CA GLN A 171 -6.07 -8.31 8.07
C GLN A 171 -5.97 -9.67 7.36
N ILE A 172 -5.80 -10.76 8.12
CA ILE A 172 -5.47 -12.08 7.59
C ILE A 172 -6.66 -12.93 7.14
N LEU A 173 -7.89 -12.44 7.25
CA LEU A 173 -9.08 -13.26 6.93
C LEU A 173 -9.05 -13.83 5.51
N THR A 174 -8.61 -13.05 4.53
CA THR A 174 -8.47 -13.52 3.14
C THR A 174 -7.39 -14.58 2.98
N CYS A 175 -6.34 -14.56 3.82
CA CYS A 175 -5.27 -15.55 3.77
C CYS A 175 -5.70 -16.88 4.42
N VAL A 176 -6.53 -16.80 5.46
CA VAL A 176 -6.96 -17.97 6.24
C VAL A 176 -8.17 -18.64 5.63
N ALA A 177 -9.07 -17.88 4.95
CA ALA A 177 -10.30 -18.41 4.37
C ALA A 177 -10.03 -19.52 3.36
N ASP A 178 -9.09 -19.32 2.44
CA ASP A 178 -8.73 -20.29 1.40
C ASP A 178 -8.28 -21.67 1.95
N HIS A 179 -7.82 -21.71 3.23
CA HIS A 179 -7.38 -22.94 3.88
C HIS A 179 -8.56 -23.80 4.35
N PHE A 180 -9.72 -23.17 4.63
CA PHE A 180 -10.88 -23.84 5.23
C PHE A 180 -12.05 -24.02 4.25
N GLU A 181 -11.93 -23.61 2.98
CA GLU A 181 -12.86 -23.91 1.90
C GLU A 181 -12.62 -25.31 1.32
#